data_57f1e346973325a4c9e2eecc8c55d74a
#
_entry.id   57f1e346973325a4c9e2eecc8c55d74a
#
_cell.length_a   1.000
_cell.length_b   1.000
_cell.length_c   1.000
_cell.angle_alpha   90.00
_cell.angle_beta   90.00
_cell.angle_gamma   90.00
#
_symmetry.space_group_name_H-M   'P 1'
#
loop_
_entity.id
_entity.type
_entity.pdbx_description
1 polymer ?
#
loop_
_entity_poly.entity_id
_entity_poly.type
_entity_poly.pdbx_seq_one_letter_code
_entity_poly.pdbx_strand_id
1 'polypeptide(L)'
;MSELQDHISNSLTNSGEVGDDQLQLVTFEVAGEEFAVDILAVQEINRMMELTRVPQSPPEVEGVINLRGKIIPVLDLRNRFGFKVQESTAQSRIVVVEVGGRVLGFIVDRVHEVLRIPQSIVEAAPAMVSSIDSDFIAGVGKLDDRLLILLDLGRLFSTEAETIDKTLAAAAA
;
A
#
# COMPACT_ATOMS: atom_id res chain seq x y z
N MET A 1 -5.23 -22.39 2.25
CA MET A 1 -5.26 -22.00 3.69
C MET A 1 -4.30 -22.82 4.52
N SER A 2 -4.18 -24.12 4.32
CA SER A 2 -3.18 -24.97 5.00
C SER A 2 -1.72 -24.63 4.63
N GLU A 3 -1.48 -24.19 3.41
CA GLU A 3 -0.12 -23.81 2.96
C GLU A 3 0.40 -22.55 3.64
N LEU A 4 -0.49 -21.59 3.95
CA LEU A 4 -0.12 -20.38 4.68
C LEU A 4 0.22 -20.68 6.15
N GLN A 5 -0.49 -21.61 6.77
CA GLN A 5 -0.20 -22.04 8.14
C GLN A 5 1.08 -22.87 8.22
N ASP A 6 1.36 -23.69 7.22
CA ASP A 6 2.60 -24.47 7.14
C ASP A 6 3.81 -23.54 6.96
N HIS A 7 3.67 -22.45 6.21
CA HIS A 7 4.73 -21.45 6.07
C HIS A 7 5.00 -20.69 7.36
N ILE A 8 3.96 -20.37 8.11
CA ILE A 8 4.09 -19.68 9.40
C ILE A 8 4.71 -20.62 10.44
N SER A 9 4.29 -21.87 10.47
CA SER A 9 4.85 -22.86 11.38
C SER A 9 6.32 -23.18 11.07
N ASN A 10 6.68 -23.19 9.82
CA ASN A 10 8.06 -23.47 9.39
C ASN A 10 8.98 -22.28 9.68
N SER A 11 8.45 -21.05 9.65
CA SER A 11 9.21 -19.86 10.05
C SER A 11 9.49 -19.81 11.54
N LEU A 12 8.58 -20.35 12.35
CA LEU A 12 8.74 -20.36 13.81
C LEU A 12 9.66 -21.46 14.32
N THR A 13 9.79 -22.55 13.56
CA THR A 13 10.68 -23.67 13.96
C THR A 13 12.12 -23.49 13.52
N ASN A 14 12.38 -22.53 12.64
CA ASN A 14 13.72 -22.29 12.10
C ASN A 14 14.46 -21.13 12.80
N SER A 15 14.00 -20.77 14.01
CA SER A 15 14.60 -19.69 14.80
C SER A 15 16.00 -19.98 15.34
N GLY A 16 16.62 -21.07 14.94
CA GLY A 16 17.99 -21.43 15.32
C GLY A 16 19.04 -21.29 14.22
N GLU A 17 18.65 -21.07 12.99
CA GLU A 17 19.58 -20.79 11.91
C GLU A 17 19.56 -19.30 11.57
N VAL A 18 20.75 -18.72 11.44
CA VAL A 18 20.94 -17.34 10.96
C VAL A 18 20.56 -17.29 9.47
N GLY A 19 19.29 -17.56 9.18
CA GLY A 19 18.72 -17.41 7.85
C GLY A 19 18.03 -16.08 7.75
N ASP A 20 18.16 -15.43 6.60
CA ASP A 20 17.43 -14.22 6.30
C ASP A 20 15.93 -14.46 6.36
N ASP A 21 15.24 -13.66 7.16
CA ASP A 21 13.80 -13.58 7.10
C ASP A 21 13.40 -13.05 5.72
N GLN A 22 12.40 -13.69 5.12
CA GLN A 22 11.90 -13.30 3.83
C GLN A 22 10.71 -12.35 3.99
N LEU A 23 10.76 -11.24 3.27
CA LEU A 23 9.64 -10.32 3.14
C LEU A 23 8.80 -10.71 1.94
N GLN A 24 7.50 -10.79 2.12
CA GLN A 24 6.54 -10.94 1.03
C GLN A 24 5.91 -9.59 0.73
N LEU A 25 6.07 -9.12 -0.49
CA LEU A 25 5.69 -7.79 -0.88
C LEU A 25 4.79 -7.82 -2.10
N VAL A 26 3.77 -6.98 -2.11
CA VAL A 26 3.01 -6.65 -3.32
C VAL A 26 3.66 -5.44 -3.95
N THR A 27 4.05 -5.54 -5.21
CA THR A 27 4.69 -4.45 -5.93
C THR A 27 3.73 -3.79 -6.89
N PHE A 28 3.82 -2.48 -7.00
CA PHE A 28 2.98 -1.68 -7.88
C PHE A 28 3.74 -0.44 -8.36
N GLU A 29 3.20 0.18 -9.38
CA GLU A 29 3.80 1.35 -10.01
C GLU A 29 2.93 2.58 -9.79
N VAL A 30 3.56 3.69 -9.45
CA VAL A 30 2.95 5.02 -9.40
C VAL A 30 3.93 6.01 -10.03
N ALA A 31 3.49 6.73 -11.05
CA ALA A 31 4.28 7.74 -11.75
C ALA A 31 5.64 7.24 -12.25
N GLY A 32 5.68 5.99 -12.73
CA GLY A 32 6.89 5.38 -13.27
C GLY A 32 7.85 4.80 -12.24
N GLU A 33 7.58 4.96 -10.96
CA GLU A 33 8.38 4.38 -9.88
C GLU A 33 7.72 3.12 -9.32
N GLU A 34 8.52 2.14 -8.94
CA GLU A 34 8.05 0.88 -8.37
C GLU A 34 8.10 0.93 -6.85
N PHE A 35 6.96 0.65 -6.24
CA PHE A 35 6.78 0.62 -4.80
C PHE A 35 6.34 -0.75 -4.34
N ALA A 36 6.51 -1.02 -3.07
CA ALA A 36 6.08 -2.27 -2.46
C ALA A 36 5.48 -2.04 -1.09
N VAL A 37 4.51 -2.88 -0.75
CA VAL A 37 3.91 -2.92 0.57
C VAL A 37 3.88 -4.37 1.06
N ASP A 38 3.85 -4.53 2.39
CA ASP A 38 3.77 -5.86 3.00
C ASP A 38 2.46 -6.53 2.59
N ILE A 39 2.55 -7.76 2.09
CA ILE A 39 1.37 -8.53 1.68
C ILE A 39 0.38 -8.73 2.83
N LEU A 40 0.86 -8.76 4.08
CA LEU A 40 0.00 -8.94 5.25
C LEU A 40 -0.94 -7.74 5.46
N ALA A 41 -0.58 -6.58 4.97
CA ALA A 41 -1.44 -5.39 5.03
C ALA A 41 -2.50 -5.38 3.93
N VAL A 42 -2.29 -6.11 2.84
CA VAL A 42 -3.20 -6.09 1.68
C VAL A 42 -4.35 -7.05 1.91
N GLN A 43 -5.57 -6.53 1.88
CA GLN A 43 -6.78 -7.36 1.96
C GLN A 43 -7.25 -7.82 0.60
N GLU A 44 -7.26 -6.93 -0.39
CA GLU A 44 -7.61 -7.28 -1.76
C GLU A 44 -7.11 -6.23 -2.74
N ILE A 45 -7.06 -6.62 -4.00
CA ILE A 45 -6.69 -5.74 -5.11
C ILE A 45 -7.84 -5.78 -6.11
N ASN A 46 -8.45 -4.64 -6.34
CA ASN A 46 -9.63 -4.53 -7.20
C ASN A 46 -9.34 -3.71 -8.44
N ARG A 47 -10.09 -3.99 -9.49
CA ARG A 47 -10.14 -3.12 -10.66
C ARG A 47 -10.74 -1.79 -10.26
N MET A 48 -10.44 -0.76 -11.04
CA MET A 48 -11.09 0.53 -10.84
C MET A 48 -12.60 0.38 -10.97
N MET A 49 -13.29 1.02 -10.07
CA MET A 49 -14.74 1.11 -10.01
C MET A 49 -15.13 2.57 -9.79
N GLU A 50 -16.39 2.87 -10.02
CA GLU A 50 -16.89 4.21 -9.79
C GLU A 50 -16.77 4.59 -8.30
N LEU A 51 -16.14 5.73 -8.05
CA LEU A 51 -16.01 6.28 -6.72
C LEU A 51 -17.15 7.26 -6.45
N THR A 52 -17.79 7.12 -5.31
CA THR A 52 -18.79 8.09 -4.85
C THR A 52 -18.08 9.20 -4.09
N ARG A 53 -18.18 10.41 -4.61
CA ARG A 53 -17.58 11.56 -3.95
C ARG A 53 -18.44 11.95 -2.75
N VAL A 54 -17.77 12.11 -1.59
CA VAL A 54 -18.44 12.55 -0.36
C VAL A 54 -18.30 14.06 -0.25
N PRO A 55 -19.42 14.83 -0.18
CA PRO A 55 -19.35 16.27 0.01
C PRO A 55 -18.57 16.63 1.26
N GLN A 56 -17.75 17.68 1.16
CA GLN A 56 -16.91 18.17 2.26
C GLN A 56 -15.86 17.18 2.77
N SER A 57 -15.58 16.11 2.02
CA SER A 57 -14.46 15.24 2.34
C SER A 57 -13.13 15.97 2.10
N PRO A 58 -12.07 15.60 2.82
CA PRO A 58 -10.75 16.18 2.59
C PRO A 58 -10.26 15.95 1.17
N PRO A 59 -9.43 16.87 0.63
CA PRO A 59 -8.97 16.77 -0.76
C PRO A 59 -8.13 15.53 -1.07
N GLU A 60 -7.56 14.90 -0.05
CA GLU A 60 -6.77 13.66 -0.20
C GLU A 60 -7.64 12.46 -0.54
N VAL A 61 -8.91 12.50 -0.16
CA VAL A 61 -9.87 11.41 -0.41
C VAL A 61 -10.53 11.64 -1.76
N GLU A 62 -10.29 10.74 -2.71
CA GLU A 62 -10.93 10.79 -4.03
C GLU A 62 -12.41 10.46 -3.95
N GLY A 63 -12.79 9.58 -3.05
CA GLY A 63 -14.16 9.16 -2.87
C GLY A 63 -14.23 7.94 -1.98
N VAL A 64 -15.39 7.30 -1.98
CA VAL A 64 -15.61 6.05 -1.26
C VAL A 64 -16.13 4.99 -2.21
N ILE A 65 -15.87 3.74 -1.87
CA ILE A 65 -16.43 2.58 -2.55
C ILE A 65 -17.23 1.74 -1.56
N ASN A 66 -18.19 1.00 -2.07
CA ASN A 66 -18.92 0.02 -1.29
C ASN A 66 -18.40 -1.36 -1.65
N LEU A 67 -17.72 -2.00 -0.71
CA LEU A 67 -17.26 -3.38 -0.85
C LEU A 67 -18.01 -4.25 0.15
N ARG A 68 -18.88 -5.11 -0.35
CA ARG A 68 -19.62 -6.07 0.46
C ARG A 68 -20.35 -5.43 1.64
N GLY A 69 -20.95 -4.26 1.39
CA GLY A 69 -21.68 -3.51 2.40
C GLY A 69 -20.85 -2.62 3.30
N LYS A 70 -19.53 -2.58 3.10
CA LYS A 70 -18.63 -1.68 3.84
C LYS A 70 -18.27 -0.48 2.98
N ILE A 71 -18.33 0.69 3.57
CA ILE A 71 -17.88 1.93 2.94
C ILE A 71 -16.40 2.09 3.20
N ILE A 72 -15.62 2.17 2.14
CA ILE A 72 -14.16 2.24 2.21
C ILE A 72 -13.70 3.53 1.54
N PRO A 73 -12.97 4.41 2.26
CA PRO A 73 -12.40 5.59 1.64
C PRO A 73 -11.25 5.20 0.70
N VAL A 74 -11.15 5.90 -0.41
CA VAL A 74 -10.13 5.66 -1.43
C VAL A 74 -9.34 6.94 -1.68
N LEU A 75 -8.03 6.83 -1.55
CA LEU A 75 -7.09 7.91 -1.80
C LEU A 75 -6.37 7.66 -3.11
N ASP A 76 -5.98 8.75 -3.80
CA ASP A 76 -5.10 8.62 -4.96
C ASP A 76 -3.64 8.75 -4.48
N LEU A 77 -2.87 7.72 -4.71
CA LEU A 77 -1.49 7.70 -4.24
C LEU A 77 -0.62 8.73 -4.96
N ARG A 78 -0.93 9.07 -6.21
CA ARG A 78 -0.27 10.18 -6.90
C ARG A 78 -0.45 11.49 -6.16
N ASN A 79 -1.67 11.75 -5.74
CA ASN A 79 -1.99 12.96 -4.97
C ASN A 79 -1.25 12.97 -3.63
N ARG A 80 -1.24 11.84 -2.95
CA ARG A 80 -0.55 11.71 -1.66
C ARG A 80 0.96 11.94 -1.77
N PHE A 81 1.56 11.52 -2.88
CA PHE A 81 3.00 11.72 -3.12
C PHE A 81 3.33 13.08 -3.72
N GLY A 82 2.33 13.89 -4.05
CA GLY A 82 2.55 15.19 -4.68
C GLY A 82 2.79 15.12 -6.19
N PHE A 83 2.47 14.00 -6.83
CA PHE A 83 2.54 13.87 -8.27
C PHE A 83 1.27 14.42 -8.92
N LYS A 84 1.38 14.73 -10.20
CA LYS A 84 0.22 15.16 -10.96
C LYS A 84 -0.80 14.03 -11.08
N VAL A 85 -2.04 14.33 -10.71
CA VAL A 85 -3.15 13.38 -10.83
C VAL A 85 -3.46 13.16 -12.31
N GLN A 86 -3.66 11.91 -12.70
CA GLN A 86 -4.01 11.51 -14.06
C GLN A 86 -5.26 10.66 -14.04
N GLU A 87 -5.94 10.60 -15.17
CA GLU A 87 -7.08 9.72 -15.35
C GLU A 87 -6.64 8.25 -15.20
N SER A 88 -7.52 7.44 -14.62
CA SER A 88 -7.26 6.02 -14.50
C SER A 88 -7.26 5.35 -15.88
N THR A 89 -6.45 4.30 -16.01
CA THR A 89 -6.34 3.49 -17.20
C THR A 89 -6.94 2.11 -16.94
N ALA A 90 -6.97 1.26 -17.96
CA ALA A 90 -7.39 -0.13 -17.80
C ALA A 90 -6.49 -0.93 -16.84
N GLN A 91 -5.27 -0.45 -16.60
CA GLN A 91 -4.30 -1.09 -15.71
C GLN A 91 -4.40 -0.58 -14.27
N SER A 92 -5.04 0.56 -14.04
CA SER A 92 -5.19 1.12 -12.70
C SER A 92 -5.92 0.15 -11.77
N ARG A 93 -5.51 0.15 -10.51
CA ARG A 93 -6.08 -0.75 -9.50
C ARG A 93 -6.31 0.01 -8.20
N ILE A 94 -7.26 -0.50 -7.41
CA ILE A 94 -7.44 -0.07 -6.03
C ILE A 94 -6.88 -1.17 -5.14
N VAL A 95 -5.87 -0.82 -4.35
CA VAL A 95 -5.28 -1.73 -3.37
C VAL A 95 -5.96 -1.44 -2.04
N VAL A 96 -6.67 -2.43 -1.50
CA VAL A 96 -7.36 -2.31 -0.22
C VAL A 96 -6.47 -2.86 0.87
N VAL A 97 -6.19 -2.03 1.86
CA VAL A 97 -5.26 -2.36 2.95
C VAL A 97 -5.92 -2.10 4.30
N GLU A 98 -5.37 -2.75 5.32
CA GLU A 98 -5.70 -2.46 6.71
C GLU A 98 -4.50 -1.81 7.37
N VAL A 99 -4.68 -0.61 7.91
CA VAL A 99 -3.63 0.17 8.57
C VAL A 99 -4.15 0.67 9.91
N GLY A 100 -3.52 0.24 10.99
CA GLY A 100 -3.94 0.67 12.33
C GLY A 100 -5.38 0.34 12.69
N GLY A 101 -5.88 -0.79 12.24
CA GLY A 101 -7.27 -1.22 12.46
C GLY A 101 -8.28 -0.56 11.52
N ARG A 102 -7.85 0.26 10.59
CA ARG A 102 -8.70 0.92 9.59
C ARG A 102 -8.48 0.32 8.22
N VAL A 103 -9.57 0.16 7.48
CA VAL A 103 -9.55 -0.34 6.10
C VAL A 103 -9.69 0.86 5.17
N LEU A 104 -8.77 0.98 4.24
CA LEU A 104 -8.80 2.01 3.21
C LEU A 104 -8.29 1.45 1.89
N GLY A 105 -8.58 2.14 0.81
CA GLY A 105 -8.04 1.82 -0.50
C GLY A 105 -7.17 2.94 -1.02
N PHE A 106 -6.23 2.60 -1.88
CA PHE A 106 -5.49 3.60 -2.61
C PHE A 106 -5.34 3.19 -4.08
N ILE A 107 -5.33 4.18 -4.94
CA ILE A 107 -5.26 3.99 -6.40
C ILE A 107 -3.79 3.97 -6.81
N VAL A 108 -3.43 2.94 -7.58
CA VAL A 108 -2.11 2.81 -8.18
C VAL A 108 -2.23 2.70 -9.70
N ASP A 109 -1.15 3.01 -10.42
CA ASP A 109 -1.17 3.00 -11.89
C ASP A 109 -1.25 1.57 -12.43
N ARG A 110 -0.55 0.64 -11.81
CA ARG A 110 -0.62 -0.78 -12.11
C ARG A 110 -0.02 -1.60 -10.98
N VAL A 111 -0.50 -2.82 -10.82
CA VAL A 111 0.09 -3.81 -9.91
C VAL A 111 0.99 -4.75 -10.73
N HIS A 112 2.20 -4.98 -10.24
CA HIS A 112 3.15 -5.86 -10.92
C HIS A 112 3.04 -7.30 -10.46
N GLU A 113 3.51 -7.56 -9.23
CA GLU A 113 3.66 -8.95 -8.78
C GLU A 113 3.77 -9.04 -7.26
N VAL A 114 3.77 -10.26 -6.76
CA VAL A 114 4.15 -10.56 -5.38
C VAL A 114 5.59 -11.04 -5.40
N LEU A 115 6.45 -10.36 -4.66
CA LEU A 115 7.87 -10.71 -4.54
C LEU A 115 8.19 -11.22 -3.15
N ARG A 116 9.12 -12.15 -3.09
CA ARG A 116 9.80 -12.53 -1.85
C ARG A 116 11.23 -12.07 -1.93
N ILE A 117 11.66 -11.29 -0.96
CA ILE A 117 13.04 -10.81 -0.91
C ILE A 117 13.61 -11.05 0.49
N PRO A 118 14.91 -11.35 0.58
CA PRO A 118 15.57 -11.42 1.89
C PRO A 118 15.56 -10.06 2.56
N GLN A 119 15.31 -10.02 3.86
CA GLN A 119 15.34 -8.77 4.60
C GLN A 119 16.72 -8.10 4.56
N SER A 120 17.78 -8.89 4.40
CA SER A 120 19.15 -8.38 4.34
C SER A 120 19.43 -7.46 3.16
N ILE A 121 18.66 -7.55 2.05
CA ILE A 121 18.85 -6.66 0.91
C ILE A 121 18.13 -5.33 1.05
N VAL A 122 17.36 -5.15 2.11
CA VAL A 122 16.64 -3.90 2.38
C VAL A 122 17.54 -2.98 3.19
N GLU A 123 17.75 -1.79 2.68
CA GLU A 123 18.56 -0.76 3.33
C GLU A 123 17.70 0.45 3.68
N ALA A 124 18.20 1.26 4.62
CA ALA A 124 17.60 2.55 4.90
C ALA A 124 17.67 3.43 3.65
N ALA A 125 16.61 4.19 3.38
CA ALA A 125 16.56 5.05 2.21
C ALA A 125 17.56 6.20 2.33
N PRO A 126 18.47 6.38 1.35
CA PRO A 126 19.24 7.61 1.25
C PRO A 126 18.31 8.79 0.96
N ALA A 127 18.73 10.00 1.35
CA ALA A 127 17.90 11.19 1.27
C ALA A 127 17.39 11.55 -0.14
N MET A 128 17.93 10.95 -1.21
CA MET A 128 17.61 11.30 -2.60
C MET A 128 17.28 10.09 -3.48
N VAL A 129 16.76 9.02 -2.90
CA VAL A 129 16.47 7.80 -3.65
C VAL A 129 15.15 7.85 -4.43
N SER A 130 14.24 8.71 -4.02
CA SER A 130 12.93 8.86 -4.66
C SER A 130 12.50 10.32 -4.65
N SER A 131 11.55 10.65 -5.53
CA SER A 131 10.89 11.95 -5.54
C SER A 131 9.83 12.12 -4.44
N ILE A 132 9.51 11.06 -3.70
CA ILE A 132 8.57 11.14 -2.59
C ILE A 132 9.29 11.45 -1.26
N ASP A 133 8.51 11.88 -0.27
CA ASP A 133 9.02 12.18 1.06
C ASP A 133 9.61 10.92 1.71
N SER A 134 10.83 11.03 2.22
CA SER A 134 11.53 9.93 2.88
C SER A 134 10.79 9.40 4.11
N ASP A 135 9.92 10.19 4.73
CA ASP A 135 9.10 9.75 5.86
C ASP A 135 8.13 8.63 5.48
N PHE A 136 7.77 8.52 4.19
CA PHE A 136 6.87 7.47 3.72
C PHE A 136 7.60 6.19 3.35
N ILE A 137 8.92 6.19 3.38
CA ILE A 137 9.75 5.07 2.94
C ILE A 137 10.23 4.27 4.13
N ALA A 138 9.85 2.98 4.18
CA ALA A 138 10.35 2.06 5.19
C ALA A 138 11.77 1.57 4.87
N GLY A 139 12.10 1.47 3.59
CA GLY A 139 13.41 1.03 3.14
C GLY A 139 13.48 0.92 1.64
N VAL A 140 14.65 0.56 1.15
CA VAL A 140 14.89 0.34 -0.29
C VAL A 140 15.46 -1.05 -0.47
N GLY A 141 14.79 -1.86 -1.29
CA GLY A 141 15.27 -3.17 -1.69
C GLY A 141 16.10 -3.06 -2.96
N LYS A 142 17.35 -3.52 -2.91
CA LYS A 142 18.21 -3.57 -4.08
C LYS A 142 18.05 -4.91 -4.78
N LEU A 143 17.32 -4.90 -5.87
CA LEU A 143 17.20 -6.05 -6.76
C LEU A 143 18.29 -5.99 -7.83
N ASP A 144 18.57 -7.12 -8.51
CA ASP A 144 19.63 -7.20 -9.50
C ASP A 144 19.45 -6.21 -10.66
N ASP A 145 18.20 -5.94 -11.03
CA ASP A 145 17.83 -5.14 -12.19
C ASP A 145 17.20 -3.78 -11.85
N ARG A 146 16.83 -3.55 -10.57
CA ARG A 146 16.08 -2.36 -10.19
C ARG A 146 16.09 -2.09 -8.69
N LEU A 147 15.65 -0.90 -8.30
CA LEU A 147 15.39 -0.53 -6.92
C LEU A 147 13.89 -0.64 -6.63
N LEU A 148 13.57 -1.15 -5.45
CA LEU A 148 12.21 -1.29 -4.97
C LEU A 148 12.03 -0.43 -3.72
N ILE A 149 11.08 0.49 -3.75
CA ILE A 149 10.83 1.39 -2.63
C ILE A 149 9.74 0.80 -1.74
N LEU A 150 10.11 0.43 -0.52
CA LEU A 150 9.18 -0.12 0.46
C LEU A 150 8.48 1.02 1.19
N LEU A 151 7.17 1.04 1.14
CA LEU A 151 6.36 2.06 1.79
C LEU A 151 6.02 1.67 3.23
N ASP A 152 6.05 2.65 4.10
CA ASP A 152 5.52 2.55 5.45
C ASP A 152 4.08 3.05 5.44
N LEU A 153 3.12 2.13 5.39
CA LEU A 153 1.71 2.48 5.32
C LEU A 153 1.23 3.22 6.58
N GLY A 154 1.77 2.87 7.73
CA GLY A 154 1.44 3.54 8.98
C GLY A 154 1.79 5.02 8.94
N ARG A 155 2.96 5.36 8.43
CA ARG A 155 3.40 6.76 8.28
C ARG A 155 2.70 7.46 7.12
N LEU A 156 2.51 6.74 6.02
CA LEU A 156 1.87 7.29 4.83
C LEU A 156 0.45 7.79 5.14
N PHE A 157 -0.28 7.09 5.99
CA PHE A 157 -1.66 7.38 6.31
C PHE A 157 -1.89 7.82 7.77
N SER A 158 -0.84 8.09 8.54
CA SER A 158 -0.95 8.43 9.96
C SER A 158 -1.70 9.75 10.21
N THR A 159 -1.46 10.74 9.38
CA THR A 159 -2.13 12.06 9.48
C THR A 159 -3.55 12.04 8.94
N GLU A 160 -3.91 10.97 8.25
CA GLU A 160 -5.18 10.81 7.55
C GLU A 160 -6.23 10.09 8.42
N ALA A 161 -5.84 9.57 9.59
CA ALA A 161 -6.73 8.75 10.42
C ALA A 161 -8.01 9.50 10.81
N GLU A 162 -7.90 10.72 11.31
CA GLU A 162 -9.06 11.56 11.65
C GLU A 162 -9.85 11.93 10.41
N THR A 163 -9.15 12.23 9.34
CA THR A 163 -9.71 12.56 8.03
C THR A 163 -10.54 11.41 7.48
N ILE A 164 -10.03 10.19 7.58
CA ILE A 164 -10.72 8.97 7.17
C ILE A 164 -11.97 8.76 8.01
N ASP A 165 -11.86 8.91 9.32
CA ASP A 165 -12.99 8.75 10.25
C ASP A 165 -14.09 9.77 9.96
N LYS A 166 -13.74 11.02 9.68
CA LYS A 166 -14.69 12.06 9.29
C LYS A 166 -15.37 11.76 7.96
N THR A 167 -14.62 11.25 7.00
CA THR A 167 -15.15 10.85 5.69
C THR A 167 -16.17 9.72 5.84
N LEU A 168 -15.85 8.71 6.63
CA LEU A 168 -16.74 7.59 6.89
C LEU A 168 -18.02 8.04 7.64
N ALA A 169 -17.88 8.94 8.60
CA ALA A 169 -19.02 9.49 9.33
C ALA A 169 -19.95 10.29 8.39
N ALA A 170 -19.38 11.08 7.49
CA ALA A 170 -20.15 11.84 6.50
C ALA A 170 -20.86 10.94 5.50
N ALA A 171 -20.22 9.84 5.09
CA ALA A 171 -20.81 8.88 4.16
C ALA A 171 -21.93 8.05 4.82
N ALA A 172 -21.90 7.87 6.15
CA ALA A 172 -22.91 7.12 6.90
C ALA A 172 -24.14 7.98 7.29
N ALA A 173 -24.05 9.29 7.13
CA ALA A 173 -25.12 10.21 7.51
C ALA A 173 -26.27 10.27 6.46
#